data_453ded658d29d4c5979184f00e457ea6
#
_entry.id   453ded658d29d4c5979184f00e457ea6
#
_cell.length_a   1.000
_cell.length_b   1.000
_cell.length_c   1.000
_cell.angle_alpha   90.00
_cell.angle_beta   90.00
_cell.angle_gamma   90.00
#
_symmetry.space_group_name_H-M   'P 1'
#
loop_
_entity.id
_entity.type
_entity.pdbx_description
1 polymer ?
#
loop_
_entity_poly.entity_id
_entity_poly.type
_entity_poly.pdbx_seq_one_letter_code
_entity_poly.pdbx_strand_id
1 'polypeptide(L)'
;MSEQRSASRKALDYMPWIGPSAQDQQEQILYQQQLTTEYSCTFGEACYVSPEAVVLPDQLQMGDRSYIAGGAIVRSARLVMGSDCSLNSYSVLSGDITMGNGVRVASHASMYGFNHGFASTDIPVFRQPCTVQGIIIGDDVWIGANAVILDGVQIGSHSIVAAGAVVTRDVPAYSIVGGNPARLIRSRLAGDTAAIAAAVEQKEDIGMTMDAQPGGTAVKGGTGTNAADTAVTADKDTAVNTKPVTESVPPYSLLSQQLADFGRLAGDQLIPLLEYYSESTGEENFFRDRPGYKRTVRAYCDAVEIAAMFGSLPPGWTRAELTAVLQGFQDAGTGLLPDPWSPPGPEDLPELLTDHLSRYHLLAVGYALEVLGSALPHPVTVAENMETAALYPYLNDLPWEDNAWGGGDWIDCYATGLYHNLKTFGSRKRPDDLFGWLATHCRRDSGLWGLPTAEEGWLQPVNGFYRLTRATYAQFGLPLPYPERSIDTVLAHSRDRRFFRAEVLNACNVLDVVHPLWLCLKQTDYRRGEIRSWAENMLSEVLKFWVPQRGFAFQLSQQQDTGLQGTEMWLSILYLLADLCGVSSSLGYTPKGVHRLDPAFSLPPR
;
A
#
# COMPACT_ATOMS: atom_id res chain seq x y z
N MET A 1 -38.38 7.36 5.80
CA MET A 1 -38.23 8.12 4.54
C MET A 1 -37.03 9.10 4.54
N SER A 2 -36.46 9.48 5.67
CA SER A 2 -35.26 10.34 5.78
C SER A 2 -33.93 9.57 5.65
N GLU A 3 -33.88 8.31 6.07
CA GLU A 3 -32.65 7.48 5.95
C GLU A 3 -32.38 6.94 4.55
N GLN A 4 -33.41 6.74 3.73
CA GLN A 4 -33.24 6.38 2.32
C GLN A 4 -32.68 7.53 1.46
N ARG A 5 -32.83 8.80 1.89
CA ARG A 5 -32.29 9.96 1.16
C ARG A 5 -30.79 10.21 1.39
N SER A 6 -30.23 9.84 2.53
CA SER A 6 -28.79 10.01 2.77
C SER A 6 -27.95 8.99 1.99
N ALA A 7 -28.48 7.81 1.71
CA ALA A 7 -27.84 6.81 0.83
C ALA A 7 -27.89 7.23 -0.65
N SER A 8 -28.90 8.04 -1.06
CA SER A 8 -29.04 8.51 -2.45
C SER A 8 -28.02 9.58 -2.84
N ARG A 9 -27.48 10.33 -1.87
CA ARG A 9 -26.50 11.40 -2.14
C ARG A 9 -25.17 10.87 -2.68
N LYS A 10 -24.68 9.73 -2.18
CA LYS A 10 -23.49 9.05 -2.74
C LYS A 10 -23.77 8.38 -4.09
N ALA A 11 -25.02 8.02 -4.36
CA ALA A 11 -25.42 7.44 -5.63
C ALA A 11 -25.46 8.50 -6.77
N LEU A 12 -25.73 9.77 -6.46
CA LEU A 12 -25.76 10.85 -7.46
C LEU A 12 -24.40 11.12 -8.10
N ASP A 13 -23.30 10.91 -7.36
CA ASP A 13 -21.96 11.06 -7.92
C ASP A 13 -21.66 10.06 -9.07
N TYR A 14 -22.43 8.97 -9.16
CA TYR A 14 -22.23 7.90 -10.13
C TYR A 14 -23.38 7.75 -11.13
N MET A 15 -24.51 8.38 -10.85
CA MET A 15 -25.75 8.22 -11.63
C MET A 15 -26.40 9.57 -11.92
N PRO A 16 -25.81 10.39 -12.82
CA PRO A 16 -26.29 11.75 -13.11
C PRO A 16 -27.70 11.80 -13.73
N TRP A 17 -28.24 10.65 -14.17
CA TRP A 17 -29.63 10.53 -14.64
C TRP A 17 -30.67 10.41 -13.51
N ILE A 18 -30.24 10.29 -12.26
CA ILE A 18 -31.11 10.44 -11.10
C ILE A 18 -31.15 11.94 -10.78
N GLY A 19 -32.23 12.62 -11.17
CA GLY A 19 -32.36 14.06 -11.02
C GLY A 19 -32.08 14.55 -9.59
N PRO A 20 -31.29 15.63 -9.41
CA PRO A 20 -30.96 16.19 -8.11
C PRO A 20 -32.20 16.78 -7.42
N SER A 21 -32.27 16.69 -6.08
CA SER A 21 -33.26 17.41 -5.30
C SER A 21 -33.01 18.92 -5.33
N ALA A 22 -34.01 19.74 -4.97
CA ALA A 22 -33.81 21.19 -4.86
C ALA A 22 -32.68 21.57 -3.87
N GLN A 23 -32.48 20.79 -2.84
CA GLN A 23 -31.40 20.99 -1.88
C GLN A 23 -30.03 20.68 -2.53
N ASP A 24 -29.92 19.59 -3.28
CA ASP A 24 -28.67 19.23 -3.98
C ASP A 24 -28.28 20.30 -5.01
N GLN A 25 -29.27 20.86 -5.71
CA GLN A 25 -29.06 21.98 -6.64
C GLN A 25 -28.53 23.24 -5.94
N GLN A 26 -29.10 23.60 -4.78
CA GLN A 26 -28.65 24.76 -4.02
C GLN A 26 -27.23 24.55 -3.47
N GLU A 27 -26.89 23.37 -2.98
CA GLU A 27 -25.54 23.05 -2.51
C GLU A 27 -24.52 23.09 -3.66
N GLN A 28 -24.88 22.61 -4.85
CA GLN A 28 -24.04 22.72 -6.04
C GLN A 28 -23.78 24.16 -6.47
N ILE A 29 -24.79 25.01 -6.44
CA ILE A 29 -24.63 26.44 -6.76
C ILE A 29 -23.59 27.07 -5.81
N LEU A 30 -23.71 26.83 -4.52
CA LEU A 30 -22.78 27.38 -3.53
C LEU A 30 -21.35 26.84 -3.72
N TYR A 31 -21.21 25.54 -3.98
CA TYR A 31 -19.89 24.94 -4.20
C TYR A 31 -19.24 25.44 -5.50
N GLN A 32 -19.98 25.56 -6.59
CA GLN A 32 -19.47 26.12 -7.84
C GLN A 32 -19.11 27.61 -7.70
N GLN A 33 -19.84 28.39 -6.91
CA GLN A 33 -19.48 29.77 -6.56
C GLN A 33 -18.16 29.83 -5.77
N GLN A 34 -17.95 28.90 -4.83
CA GLN A 34 -16.68 28.79 -4.12
C GLN A 34 -15.53 28.50 -5.09
N LEU A 35 -15.66 27.50 -5.96
CA LEU A 35 -14.65 27.16 -6.97
C LEU A 35 -14.36 28.32 -7.93
N THR A 36 -15.40 29.08 -8.30
CA THR A 36 -15.24 30.28 -9.13
C THR A 36 -14.48 31.40 -8.41
N THR A 37 -14.64 31.49 -7.09
CA THR A 37 -13.97 32.53 -6.27
C THR A 37 -12.53 32.16 -5.97
N GLU A 38 -12.25 30.87 -5.68
CA GLU A 38 -10.93 30.38 -5.32
C GLU A 38 -10.03 30.10 -6.53
N TYR A 39 -10.64 29.68 -7.64
CA TYR A 39 -9.97 29.33 -8.89
C TYR A 39 -10.68 29.98 -10.07
N SER A 40 -10.02 30.11 -11.22
CA SER A 40 -10.63 30.63 -12.44
C SER A 40 -11.56 29.59 -13.09
N CYS A 41 -12.68 29.28 -12.39
CA CYS A 41 -13.64 28.27 -12.82
C CYS A 41 -14.90 28.96 -13.40
N THR A 42 -15.42 28.41 -14.52
CA THR A 42 -16.70 28.80 -15.12
C THR A 42 -17.53 27.56 -15.42
N PHE A 43 -18.83 27.63 -15.12
CA PHE A 43 -19.73 26.48 -15.24
C PHE A 43 -20.94 26.87 -16.11
N GLY A 44 -21.30 25.99 -17.03
CA GLY A 44 -22.55 26.09 -17.81
C GLY A 44 -23.77 25.67 -16.98
N GLU A 45 -24.91 25.56 -17.63
CA GLU A 45 -26.17 25.17 -16.99
C GLU A 45 -26.13 23.69 -16.57
N ALA A 46 -26.73 23.38 -15.42
CA ALA A 46 -26.88 22.01 -14.90
C ALA A 46 -25.56 21.22 -14.78
N CYS A 47 -24.42 21.89 -14.54
CA CYS A 47 -23.17 21.23 -14.22
C CYS A 47 -23.19 20.66 -12.81
N TYR A 48 -22.45 19.57 -12.61
CA TYR A 48 -22.23 18.97 -11.29
C TYR A 48 -20.75 18.77 -11.03
N VAL A 49 -20.28 19.18 -9.86
CA VAL A 49 -18.93 18.88 -9.36
C VAL A 49 -19.06 18.25 -7.99
N SER A 50 -18.58 17.01 -7.86
CA SER A 50 -18.61 16.33 -6.57
C SER A 50 -17.73 17.05 -5.53
N PRO A 51 -18.23 17.30 -4.31
CA PRO A 51 -17.40 17.79 -3.22
C PRO A 51 -16.28 16.82 -2.80
N GLU A 52 -16.36 15.55 -3.22
CA GLU A 52 -15.31 14.53 -3.01
C GLU A 52 -14.25 14.53 -4.13
N ALA A 53 -14.39 15.36 -5.18
CA ALA A 53 -13.38 15.55 -6.21
C ALA A 53 -12.29 16.53 -5.75
N VAL A 54 -11.06 16.31 -6.23
CA VAL A 54 -9.94 17.25 -6.03
C VAL A 54 -9.88 18.19 -7.24
N VAL A 55 -10.42 19.39 -7.12
CA VAL A 55 -10.51 20.37 -8.23
C VAL A 55 -9.64 21.58 -7.90
N LEU A 56 -8.44 21.60 -8.44
CA LEU A 56 -7.38 22.61 -8.20
C LEU A 56 -6.78 23.08 -9.54
N PRO A 57 -7.56 23.57 -10.51
CA PRO A 57 -7.03 24.06 -11.78
C PRO A 57 -6.61 25.53 -11.69
N ASP A 58 -5.68 25.96 -12.55
CA ASP A 58 -5.46 27.39 -12.77
C ASP A 58 -6.63 27.99 -13.58
N GLN A 59 -7.18 27.21 -14.52
CA GLN A 59 -8.36 27.58 -15.30
C GLN A 59 -9.22 26.34 -15.58
N LEU A 60 -10.53 26.42 -15.29
CA LEU A 60 -11.53 25.39 -15.63
C LEU A 60 -12.73 26.05 -16.33
N GLN A 61 -13.11 25.52 -17.49
CA GLN A 61 -14.37 25.85 -18.15
C GLN A 61 -15.16 24.57 -18.39
N MET A 62 -16.38 24.49 -17.89
CA MET A 62 -17.31 23.38 -18.14
C MET A 62 -18.52 23.84 -18.90
N GLY A 63 -18.81 23.21 -20.03
CA GLY A 63 -20.05 23.36 -20.78
C GLY A 63 -21.24 22.71 -20.06
N ASP A 64 -22.45 22.98 -20.54
CA ASP A 64 -23.71 22.55 -19.91
C ASP A 64 -23.78 21.04 -19.65
N ARG A 65 -24.47 20.66 -18.59
CA ARG A 65 -24.77 19.26 -18.23
C ARG A 65 -23.52 18.34 -18.08
N SER A 66 -22.35 18.96 -17.90
CA SER A 66 -21.11 18.27 -17.68
C SER A 66 -20.90 17.99 -16.19
N TYR A 67 -20.23 16.88 -15.86
CA TYR A 67 -20.00 16.56 -14.46
C TYR A 67 -18.60 16.01 -14.16
N ILE A 68 -18.16 16.24 -12.90
CA ILE A 68 -16.93 15.72 -12.31
C ILE A 68 -17.34 14.87 -11.10
N ALA A 69 -17.11 13.56 -11.17
CA ALA A 69 -17.49 12.60 -10.13
C ALA A 69 -16.52 12.62 -8.94
N GLY A 70 -16.97 12.06 -7.82
CA GLY A 70 -16.17 11.91 -6.58
C GLY A 70 -14.86 11.17 -6.81
N GLY A 71 -13.79 11.66 -6.20
CA GLY A 71 -12.44 11.11 -6.35
C GLY A 71 -11.72 11.47 -7.67
N ALA A 72 -12.38 12.15 -8.62
CA ALA A 72 -11.68 12.67 -9.79
C ALA A 72 -10.68 13.77 -9.38
N ILE A 73 -9.54 13.84 -10.07
CA ILE A 73 -8.46 14.80 -9.77
C ILE A 73 -8.24 15.70 -10.99
N VAL A 74 -8.55 16.99 -10.84
CA VAL A 74 -8.32 18.03 -11.84
C VAL A 74 -7.26 18.98 -11.29
N ARG A 75 -6.03 18.86 -11.80
CA ARG A 75 -4.87 19.72 -11.48
C ARG A 75 -4.29 20.31 -12.76
N SER A 76 -5.15 20.77 -13.61
CA SER A 76 -4.79 21.25 -14.94
C SER A 76 -4.40 22.72 -14.89
N ALA A 77 -3.37 23.11 -15.63
CA ALA A 77 -3.10 24.51 -15.92
C ALA A 77 -4.30 25.12 -16.67
N ARG A 78 -4.85 24.36 -17.61
CA ARG A 78 -6.08 24.74 -18.32
C ARG A 78 -6.89 23.49 -18.67
N LEU A 79 -8.16 23.46 -18.26
CA LEU A 79 -9.11 22.43 -18.66
C LEU A 79 -10.36 23.09 -19.27
N VAL A 80 -10.62 22.78 -20.52
CA VAL A 80 -11.87 23.18 -21.21
C VAL A 80 -12.65 21.91 -21.53
N MET A 81 -13.86 21.83 -21.03
CA MET A 81 -14.81 20.73 -21.30
C MET A 81 -16.00 21.31 -22.03
N GLY A 82 -16.41 20.67 -23.12
CA GLY A 82 -17.68 20.99 -23.79
C GLY A 82 -18.89 20.58 -22.96
N SER A 83 -20.07 20.62 -23.56
CA SER A 83 -21.32 20.18 -22.93
C SER A 83 -21.45 18.65 -22.90
N ASP A 84 -22.26 18.16 -21.96
CA ASP A 84 -22.57 16.72 -21.83
C ASP A 84 -21.33 15.82 -21.58
N CYS A 85 -20.26 16.36 -20.99
CA CYS A 85 -19.02 15.62 -20.68
C CYS A 85 -19.06 14.98 -19.28
N SER A 86 -18.29 13.93 -19.10
CA SER A 86 -18.16 13.30 -17.78
C SER A 86 -16.72 12.92 -17.44
N LEU A 87 -16.26 13.33 -16.26
CA LEU A 87 -15.08 12.81 -15.60
C LEU A 87 -15.54 11.84 -14.50
N ASN A 88 -15.35 10.54 -14.73
CA ASN A 88 -15.74 9.54 -13.73
C ASN A 88 -14.70 9.40 -12.63
N SER A 89 -15.09 8.70 -11.57
CA SER A 89 -14.31 8.60 -10.32
C SER A 89 -12.87 8.17 -10.56
N TYR A 90 -11.96 8.86 -9.88
CA TYR A 90 -10.51 8.62 -9.92
C TYR A 90 -9.85 8.88 -11.28
N SER A 91 -10.53 9.55 -12.22
CA SER A 91 -9.84 10.07 -13.40
C SER A 91 -8.88 11.20 -13.01
N VAL A 92 -7.72 11.30 -13.68
CA VAL A 92 -6.68 12.29 -13.39
C VAL A 92 -6.43 13.15 -14.63
N LEU A 93 -6.61 14.46 -14.50
CA LEU A 93 -6.37 15.43 -15.56
C LEU A 93 -5.35 16.46 -15.09
N SER A 94 -4.25 16.60 -15.83
CA SER A 94 -3.16 17.54 -15.50
C SER A 94 -2.56 18.15 -16.75
N GLY A 95 -2.16 19.42 -16.71
CA GLY A 95 -1.62 20.16 -17.84
C GLY A 95 -2.67 20.91 -18.64
N ASP A 96 -2.48 21.08 -19.95
CA ASP A 96 -3.43 21.74 -20.87
C ASP A 96 -4.29 20.70 -21.59
N ILE A 97 -5.61 20.75 -21.39
CA ILE A 97 -6.55 19.78 -21.96
C ILE A 97 -7.79 20.50 -22.48
N THR A 98 -8.16 20.19 -23.72
CA THR A 98 -9.40 20.65 -24.33
C THR A 98 -10.22 19.45 -24.80
N MET A 99 -11.50 19.41 -24.40
CA MET A 99 -12.46 18.37 -24.79
C MET A 99 -13.67 19.01 -25.47
N GLY A 100 -14.11 18.39 -26.55
CA GLY A 100 -15.38 18.71 -27.22
C GLY A 100 -16.60 18.30 -26.40
N ASN A 101 -17.75 18.17 -27.07
CA ASN A 101 -19.00 17.80 -26.42
C ASN A 101 -19.16 16.27 -26.30
N GLY A 102 -19.88 15.79 -25.28
CA GLY A 102 -20.23 14.38 -25.12
C GLY A 102 -19.07 13.47 -24.79
N VAL A 103 -17.93 14.01 -24.35
CA VAL A 103 -16.76 13.19 -24.00
C VAL A 103 -17.00 12.43 -22.68
N ARG A 104 -16.76 11.13 -22.72
CA ARG A 104 -16.88 10.24 -21.56
C ARG A 104 -15.51 9.76 -21.11
N VAL A 105 -15.04 10.24 -19.97
CA VAL A 105 -13.79 9.79 -19.36
C VAL A 105 -14.12 8.77 -18.26
N ALA A 106 -13.76 7.51 -18.49
CA ALA A 106 -14.05 6.45 -17.54
C ALA A 106 -13.10 6.50 -16.31
N SER A 107 -13.45 5.73 -15.29
CA SER A 107 -12.70 5.71 -14.02
C SER A 107 -11.24 5.33 -14.22
N HIS A 108 -10.36 5.98 -13.44
CA HIS A 108 -8.90 5.79 -13.48
C HIS A 108 -8.21 6.14 -14.81
N ALA A 109 -8.90 6.71 -15.79
CA ALA A 109 -8.22 7.23 -16.97
C ALA A 109 -7.38 8.46 -16.60
N SER A 110 -6.18 8.58 -17.18
CA SER A 110 -5.22 9.64 -16.86
C SER A 110 -4.82 10.41 -18.11
N MET A 111 -4.80 11.73 -18.02
CA MET A 111 -4.41 12.64 -19.10
C MET A 111 -3.37 13.59 -18.60
N TYR A 112 -2.21 13.62 -19.27
CA TYR A 112 -1.09 14.48 -18.92
C TYR A 112 -0.76 15.39 -20.09
N GLY A 113 -1.40 16.58 -20.15
CA GLY A 113 -1.17 17.60 -21.18
C GLY A 113 0.06 18.45 -20.89
N PHE A 114 1.14 17.82 -20.44
CA PHE A 114 2.49 18.35 -20.29
C PHE A 114 3.49 17.22 -20.22
N ASN A 115 4.78 17.49 -20.42
CA ASN A 115 5.84 16.52 -20.27
C ASN A 115 7.04 17.13 -19.54
N HIS A 116 7.80 16.32 -18.81
CA HIS A 116 9.05 16.75 -18.20
C HIS A 116 10.16 16.81 -19.27
N GLY A 117 11.00 17.85 -19.21
CA GLY A 117 12.22 17.87 -19.97
C GLY A 117 13.18 16.75 -19.50
N PHE A 118 13.72 15.99 -20.43
CA PHE A 118 14.62 14.86 -20.16
C PHE A 118 15.82 14.79 -21.12
N ALA A 119 15.98 15.78 -22.00
CA ALA A 119 17.00 15.76 -23.06
C ALA A 119 18.42 15.85 -22.52
N SER A 120 18.65 16.52 -21.39
CA SER A 120 19.97 16.60 -20.76
C SER A 120 20.18 15.44 -19.80
N THR A 121 21.35 14.81 -19.87
CA THR A 121 21.83 13.81 -18.91
C THR A 121 22.60 14.43 -17.73
N ASP A 122 22.98 15.70 -17.85
CA ASP A 122 23.79 16.41 -16.85
C ASP A 122 22.93 17.07 -15.76
N ILE A 123 21.63 17.21 -16.03
CA ILE A 123 20.68 17.85 -15.14
C ILE A 123 19.58 16.85 -14.80
N PRO A 124 19.24 16.63 -13.52
CA PRO A 124 18.13 15.77 -13.13
C PRO A 124 16.83 16.18 -13.81
N VAL A 125 15.99 15.22 -14.21
CA VAL A 125 14.73 15.44 -14.93
C VAL A 125 13.86 16.50 -14.25
N PHE A 126 13.73 16.48 -12.93
CA PHE A 126 12.91 17.44 -12.17
C PHE A 126 13.41 18.90 -12.24
N ARG A 127 14.64 19.13 -12.67
CA ARG A 127 15.22 20.48 -12.86
C ARG A 127 15.18 20.95 -14.31
N GLN A 128 14.79 20.08 -15.23
CA GLN A 128 14.63 20.45 -16.63
C GLN A 128 13.25 21.08 -16.83
N PRO A 129 13.14 22.11 -17.70
CA PRO A 129 11.86 22.76 -17.94
C PRO A 129 10.84 21.78 -18.54
N CYS A 130 9.60 21.84 -18.09
CA CYS A 130 8.51 21.09 -18.68
C CYS A 130 8.15 21.67 -20.06
N THR A 131 7.66 20.80 -20.94
CA THR A 131 7.05 21.18 -22.22
C THR A 131 5.55 20.95 -22.13
N VAL A 132 4.77 21.78 -22.81
CA VAL A 132 3.30 21.71 -22.87
C VAL A 132 2.89 21.82 -24.34
N GLN A 133 2.42 20.72 -24.92
CA GLN A 133 1.82 20.70 -26.25
C GLN A 133 0.28 20.65 -26.13
N GLY A 134 -0.21 20.12 -25.03
CA GLY A 134 -1.61 19.98 -24.70
C GLY A 134 -2.26 18.75 -25.33
N ILE A 135 -3.44 18.39 -24.81
CA ILE A 135 -4.28 17.30 -25.33
C ILE A 135 -5.55 17.90 -25.89
N ILE A 136 -5.93 17.47 -27.10
CA ILE A 136 -7.16 17.89 -27.77
C ILE A 136 -8.03 16.66 -28.03
N ILE A 137 -9.27 16.68 -27.54
CA ILE A 137 -10.24 15.60 -27.70
C ILE A 137 -11.47 16.15 -28.42
N GLY A 138 -11.86 15.52 -29.51
CA GLY A 138 -13.04 15.91 -30.28
C GLY A 138 -14.36 15.55 -29.60
N ASP A 139 -15.48 15.71 -30.32
CA ASP A 139 -16.82 15.39 -29.80
C ASP A 139 -17.08 13.88 -29.75
N ASP A 140 -17.96 13.43 -28.85
CA ASP A 140 -18.44 12.04 -28.74
C ASP A 140 -17.28 11.03 -28.63
N VAL A 141 -16.27 11.36 -27.84
CA VAL A 141 -15.14 10.46 -27.59
C VAL A 141 -15.34 9.70 -26.27
N TRP A 142 -15.09 8.39 -26.31
CA TRP A 142 -15.10 7.56 -25.11
C TRP A 142 -13.67 7.12 -24.74
N ILE A 143 -13.18 7.59 -23.60
CA ILE A 143 -11.90 7.16 -23.01
C ILE A 143 -12.20 6.06 -22.01
N GLY A 144 -11.74 4.85 -22.29
CA GLY A 144 -11.92 3.65 -21.46
C GLY A 144 -11.17 3.72 -20.12
N ALA A 145 -11.59 2.89 -19.16
CA ALA A 145 -10.99 2.84 -17.83
C ALA A 145 -9.48 2.51 -17.89
N ASN A 146 -8.70 3.14 -17.01
CA ASN A 146 -7.23 2.98 -16.94
C ASN A 146 -6.48 3.36 -18.24
N ALA A 147 -7.10 4.06 -19.18
CA ALA A 147 -6.38 4.58 -20.35
C ALA A 147 -5.49 5.76 -19.96
N VAL A 148 -4.34 5.88 -20.62
CA VAL A 148 -3.40 6.99 -20.44
C VAL A 148 -3.24 7.75 -21.75
N ILE A 149 -3.44 9.07 -21.70
CA ILE A 149 -3.26 9.96 -22.86
C ILE A 149 -2.06 10.87 -22.57
N LEU A 150 -1.09 10.87 -23.49
CA LEU A 150 0.13 11.65 -23.32
C LEU A 150 0.02 13.05 -23.96
N ASP A 151 0.94 13.94 -23.57
CA ASP A 151 1.07 15.29 -24.07
C ASP A 151 1.20 15.33 -25.60
N GLY A 152 0.55 16.31 -26.23
CA GLY A 152 0.56 16.54 -27.67
C GLY A 152 -0.42 15.69 -28.48
N VAL A 153 -1.16 14.76 -27.85
CA VAL A 153 -2.08 13.85 -28.55
C VAL A 153 -3.37 14.57 -28.92
N GLN A 154 -3.82 14.35 -30.16
CA GLN A 154 -5.14 14.74 -30.65
C GLN A 154 -6.01 13.50 -30.89
N ILE A 155 -7.21 13.47 -30.32
CA ILE A 155 -8.19 12.38 -30.51
C ILE A 155 -9.36 12.94 -31.30
N GLY A 156 -9.51 12.43 -32.52
CA GLY A 156 -10.59 12.83 -33.41
C GLY A 156 -11.97 12.41 -32.90
N SER A 157 -13.00 13.18 -33.29
CA SER A 157 -14.39 12.94 -32.86
C SER A 157 -14.88 11.53 -33.13
N HIS A 158 -15.85 11.09 -32.33
CA HIS A 158 -16.48 9.78 -32.43
C HIS A 158 -15.53 8.58 -32.24
N SER A 159 -14.37 8.79 -31.61
CA SER A 159 -13.39 7.73 -31.37
C SER A 159 -13.58 7.07 -30.01
N ILE A 160 -13.05 5.85 -29.89
CA ILE A 160 -13.04 5.07 -28.64
C ILE A 160 -11.59 4.69 -28.33
N VAL A 161 -11.14 5.07 -27.16
CA VAL A 161 -9.89 4.55 -26.56
C VAL A 161 -10.28 3.40 -25.64
N ALA A 162 -9.82 2.18 -25.95
CA ALA A 162 -10.13 1.00 -25.16
C ALA A 162 -9.52 1.10 -23.76
N ALA A 163 -10.10 0.37 -22.80
CA ALA A 163 -9.59 0.32 -21.43
C ALA A 163 -8.12 -0.17 -21.38
N GLY A 164 -7.31 0.48 -20.53
CA GLY A 164 -5.88 0.15 -20.36
C GLY A 164 -4.98 0.58 -21.53
N ALA A 165 -5.48 1.33 -22.50
CA ALA A 165 -4.67 1.79 -23.64
C ALA A 165 -3.74 2.95 -23.23
N VAL A 166 -2.51 2.98 -23.80
CA VAL A 166 -1.57 4.10 -23.66
C VAL A 166 -1.46 4.80 -25.01
N VAL A 167 -2.13 5.97 -25.14
CA VAL A 167 -2.19 6.74 -26.38
C VAL A 167 -1.00 7.68 -26.44
N THR A 168 -0.09 7.39 -27.35
CA THR A 168 1.17 8.12 -27.56
C THR A 168 1.21 8.91 -28.87
N ARG A 169 0.16 8.81 -29.70
CA ARG A 169 0.04 9.46 -31.01
C ARG A 169 -1.42 9.83 -31.28
N ASP A 170 -1.62 10.70 -32.24
CA ASP A 170 -2.96 11.11 -32.69
C ASP A 170 -3.84 9.93 -33.07
N VAL A 171 -5.12 10.06 -32.74
CA VAL A 171 -6.16 9.09 -33.06
C VAL A 171 -7.11 9.70 -34.10
N PRO A 172 -7.20 9.15 -35.31
CA PRO A 172 -8.15 9.65 -36.31
C PRO A 172 -9.59 9.55 -35.83
N ALA A 173 -10.46 10.43 -36.32
CA ALA A 173 -11.90 10.36 -36.02
C ALA A 173 -12.48 8.98 -36.37
N TYR A 174 -13.53 8.58 -35.66
CA TYR A 174 -14.24 7.29 -35.83
C TYR A 174 -13.37 6.06 -35.59
N SER A 175 -12.25 6.19 -34.88
CA SER A 175 -11.34 5.07 -34.63
C SER A 175 -11.61 4.40 -33.29
N ILE A 176 -11.42 3.09 -33.22
CA ILE A 176 -11.29 2.33 -31.97
C ILE A 176 -9.82 1.93 -31.85
N VAL A 177 -9.15 2.45 -30.82
CA VAL A 177 -7.73 2.19 -30.54
C VAL A 177 -7.55 1.48 -29.21
N GLY A 178 -6.50 0.66 -29.05
CA GLY A 178 -6.21 -0.03 -27.81
C GLY A 178 -4.80 -0.59 -27.75
N GLY A 179 -4.39 -1.01 -26.56
CA GLY A 179 -3.05 -1.58 -26.30
C GLY A 179 -2.06 -0.56 -25.75
N ASN A 180 -0.84 -1.01 -25.42
CA ASN A 180 0.28 -0.19 -24.94
C ASN A 180 1.53 -0.48 -25.79
N PRO A 181 1.96 0.45 -26.66
CA PRO A 181 1.27 1.67 -27.06
C PRO A 181 0.01 1.39 -27.87
N ALA A 182 -0.98 2.31 -27.83
CA ALA A 182 -2.26 2.14 -28.51
C ALA A 182 -2.08 2.05 -30.05
N ARG A 183 -2.85 1.14 -30.65
CA ARG A 183 -2.91 0.93 -32.10
C ARG A 183 -4.37 0.90 -32.55
N LEU A 184 -4.62 1.19 -33.82
CA LEU A 184 -5.93 1.06 -34.40
C LEU A 184 -6.40 -0.40 -34.36
N ILE A 185 -7.54 -0.65 -33.72
CA ILE A 185 -8.22 -1.95 -33.71
C ILE A 185 -9.17 -2.06 -34.90
N ARG A 186 -10.02 -1.03 -35.08
CA ARG A 186 -10.96 -0.93 -36.22
C ARG A 186 -11.56 0.46 -36.31
N SER A 187 -12.19 0.75 -37.47
CA SER A 187 -13.06 1.92 -37.63
C SER A 187 -14.45 1.67 -37.03
N ARG A 188 -15.12 2.73 -36.57
CA ARG A 188 -16.57 2.73 -36.27
C ARG A 188 -17.42 2.84 -37.52
N LEU A 189 -16.86 3.29 -38.65
CA LEU A 189 -17.56 3.36 -39.94
C LEU A 189 -17.51 2.00 -40.63
N ALA A 190 -18.64 1.50 -41.07
CA ALA A 190 -18.71 0.24 -41.81
C ALA A 190 -18.01 0.42 -43.18
N GLY A 191 -16.90 -0.30 -43.40
CA GLY A 191 -16.19 -0.36 -44.68
C GLY A 191 -14.83 0.34 -44.77
N ASP A 192 -14.43 1.17 -43.82
CA ASP A 192 -13.28 2.09 -44.00
C ASP A 192 -12.02 1.82 -43.13
N THR A 193 -11.80 0.58 -42.71
CA THR A 193 -10.58 0.22 -41.93
C THR A 193 -9.29 0.49 -42.72
N ALA A 194 -9.31 0.32 -44.05
CA ALA A 194 -8.14 0.49 -44.90
C ALA A 194 -7.73 1.99 -45.08
N ALA A 195 -8.70 2.90 -45.24
CA ALA A 195 -8.43 4.32 -45.41
C ALA A 195 -7.85 4.98 -44.15
N ILE A 196 -8.30 4.54 -42.97
CA ILE A 196 -7.82 5.06 -41.68
C ILE A 196 -6.43 4.49 -41.37
N ALA A 197 -6.15 3.22 -41.68
CA ALA A 197 -4.83 2.63 -41.56
C ALA A 197 -3.78 3.36 -42.44
N ALA A 198 -4.14 3.68 -43.69
CA ALA A 198 -3.28 4.42 -44.61
C ALA A 198 -2.98 5.87 -44.13
N ALA A 199 -3.95 6.52 -43.48
CA ALA A 199 -3.76 7.87 -42.91
C ALA A 199 -2.85 7.85 -41.66
N VAL A 200 -2.79 6.75 -40.93
CA VAL A 200 -1.88 6.53 -39.79
C VAL A 200 -0.45 6.24 -40.29
N GLU A 201 -0.31 5.39 -41.29
CA GLU A 201 1.00 5.04 -41.90
C GLU A 201 1.66 6.25 -42.58
N GLN A 202 0.91 7.14 -43.24
CA GLN A 202 1.46 8.35 -43.86
C GLN A 202 2.04 9.36 -42.84
N LYS A 203 1.60 9.35 -41.58
CA LYS A 203 2.21 10.15 -40.51
C LYS A 203 3.42 9.48 -39.84
N GLU A 204 3.60 8.17 -40.00
CA GLU A 204 4.77 7.45 -39.48
C GLU A 204 6.06 7.77 -40.26
N ASP A 205 5.98 8.07 -41.56
CA ASP A 205 7.13 8.41 -42.40
C ASP A 205 7.67 9.84 -42.20
N ILE A 206 6.97 10.71 -41.47
CA ILE A 206 7.39 12.11 -41.27
C ILE A 206 8.02 12.33 -39.88
N GLY A 207 8.03 11.36 -38.98
CA GLY A 207 8.31 11.53 -37.57
C GLY A 207 9.52 10.80 -36.95
N MET A 208 10.36 10.13 -37.73
CA MET A 208 11.53 9.43 -37.18
C MET A 208 12.77 9.63 -38.02
N THR A 209 13.37 10.84 -37.94
CA THR A 209 14.80 10.99 -38.14
C THR A 209 15.39 11.60 -36.87
N MET A 210 15.69 10.77 -35.92
CA MET A 210 16.72 11.05 -34.93
C MET A 210 18.09 10.75 -35.61
N ASP A 211 18.61 11.68 -36.35
CA ASP A 211 19.98 11.60 -36.82
C ASP A 211 20.94 12.00 -35.72
N ALA A 212 21.55 10.97 -35.14
CA ALA A 212 22.85 11.10 -34.50
C ALA A 212 23.90 11.17 -35.61
N GLN A 213 24.41 12.33 -35.90
CA GLN A 213 25.62 12.47 -36.69
C GLN A 213 26.76 12.97 -35.82
N PRO A 214 27.87 12.24 -35.75
CA PRO A 214 29.16 12.78 -35.34
C PRO A 214 29.94 13.21 -36.56
N GLY A 215 30.09 14.48 -36.78
CA GLY A 215 30.89 14.97 -37.90
C GLY A 215 31.49 16.34 -37.62
N GLY A 216 32.70 16.35 -37.09
CA GLY A 216 33.50 17.58 -36.99
C GLY A 216 33.92 18.07 -38.35
N THR A 217 33.91 19.37 -38.53
CA THR A 217 34.87 20.06 -39.37
C THR A 217 35.17 21.42 -38.76
N ALA A 218 36.46 21.62 -38.48
CA ALA A 218 37.06 22.85 -38.05
C ALA A 218 37.06 23.85 -39.21
N VAL A 219 36.67 25.10 -38.95
CA VAL A 219 37.09 26.25 -39.77
C VAL A 219 37.62 27.34 -38.85
N LYS A 220 38.82 27.78 -39.22
CA LYS A 220 39.64 28.79 -38.57
C LYS A 220 39.14 30.20 -38.78
N GLY A 221 39.35 31.04 -37.76
CA GLY A 221 39.99 32.34 -37.93
C GLY A 221 39.10 33.55 -38.09
N GLY A 222 39.25 34.50 -37.21
CA GLY A 222 38.78 35.88 -37.37
C GLY A 222 38.93 36.68 -36.10
N THR A 223 40.08 37.31 -35.93
CA THR A 223 40.44 38.29 -34.90
C THR A 223 39.63 39.58 -35.01
N GLY A 224 39.21 40.18 -33.87
CA GLY A 224 38.67 41.52 -33.84
C GLY A 224 38.44 42.02 -32.41
N THR A 225 39.42 42.74 -31.94
CA THR A 225 39.46 43.55 -30.71
C THR A 225 38.38 44.63 -30.71
N ASN A 226 37.75 44.92 -29.57
CA ASN A 226 37.84 46.23 -28.90
C ASN A 226 37.09 46.28 -27.58
N ALA A 227 37.80 46.81 -26.62
CA ALA A 227 37.33 47.18 -25.29
C ALA A 227 36.50 48.49 -25.35
N ALA A 228 35.56 48.62 -24.42
CA ALA A 228 35.22 49.92 -23.85
C ALA A 228 34.62 49.71 -22.45
N ASP A 229 35.36 50.15 -21.46
CA ASP A 229 34.95 50.45 -20.11
C ASP A 229 33.77 51.41 -20.06
N THR A 230 32.83 51.17 -19.20
CA THR A 230 32.11 52.26 -18.49
C THR A 230 31.72 51.78 -17.08
N ALA A 231 32.47 52.31 -16.13
CA ALA A 231 32.12 52.28 -14.71
C ALA A 231 30.91 53.18 -14.46
N VAL A 232 29.91 52.68 -13.72
CA VAL A 232 28.92 53.49 -13.03
C VAL A 232 28.83 53.10 -11.58
N THR A 233 28.99 54.12 -10.78
CA THR A 233 29.09 54.29 -9.36
C THR A 233 27.95 53.63 -8.56
N ALA A 234 28.37 53.11 -7.40
CA ALA A 234 27.49 52.67 -6.31
C ALA A 234 26.71 53.83 -5.73
N ASP A 235 25.42 53.65 -5.52
CA ASP A 235 24.62 54.44 -4.59
C ASP A 235 24.11 53.55 -3.46
N LYS A 236 24.29 54.02 -2.22
CA LYS A 236 23.94 53.35 -0.99
C LYS A 236 22.55 53.75 -0.55
N ASP A 237 21.95 52.85 0.19
CA ASP A 237 20.83 53.03 1.11
C ASP A 237 19.41 52.80 0.54
N THR A 238 19.00 51.53 0.62
CA THR A 238 17.65 51.18 1.11
C THR A 238 17.71 49.80 1.76
N ALA A 239 17.71 49.77 3.09
CA ALA A 239 17.58 48.56 3.90
C ALA A 239 16.17 47.98 3.72
N VAL A 240 16.01 46.96 2.91
CA VAL A 240 14.78 46.14 2.87
C VAL A 240 14.91 45.07 3.94
N ASN A 241 14.06 45.19 4.94
CA ASN A 241 13.89 44.28 6.05
C ASN A 241 13.32 42.95 5.55
N THR A 242 14.16 42.02 5.12
CA THR A 242 13.77 40.64 4.77
C THR A 242 13.69 39.82 6.05
N LYS A 243 12.46 39.58 6.55
CA LYS A 243 12.24 38.46 7.47
C LYS A 243 12.71 37.18 6.80
N PRO A 244 13.37 36.25 7.52
CA PRO A 244 13.77 35.00 6.95
C PRO A 244 12.52 34.24 6.49
N VAL A 245 12.43 33.97 5.21
CA VAL A 245 11.49 32.97 4.64
C VAL A 245 11.94 31.64 5.22
N THR A 246 11.18 31.11 6.15
CA THR A 246 11.34 29.72 6.55
C THR A 246 11.06 28.87 5.32
N GLU A 247 12.11 28.31 4.73
CA GLU A 247 11.98 27.27 3.69
C GLU A 247 11.05 26.19 4.24
N SER A 248 9.91 25.98 3.61
CA SER A 248 9.02 24.87 3.91
C SER A 248 9.72 23.59 3.48
N VAL A 249 10.17 22.82 4.48
CA VAL A 249 10.77 21.49 4.28
C VAL A 249 9.76 20.61 3.55
N PRO A 250 10.13 19.89 2.47
CA PRO A 250 9.21 19.00 1.77
C PRO A 250 8.58 17.98 2.74
N PRO A 251 7.28 17.65 2.61
CA PRO A 251 6.57 16.78 3.57
C PRO A 251 7.26 15.44 3.84
N TYR A 252 7.97 14.88 2.87
CA TYR A 252 8.74 13.65 3.04
C TYR A 252 10.00 13.80 3.89
N SER A 253 10.63 14.96 3.89
CA SER A 253 11.79 15.21 4.75
C SER A 253 11.36 15.32 6.20
N LEU A 254 10.15 15.84 6.48
CA LEU A 254 9.62 15.94 7.83
C LEU A 254 9.27 14.56 8.41
N LEU A 255 8.56 13.73 7.67
CA LEU A 255 8.22 12.36 8.10
C LEU A 255 9.48 11.52 8.33
N SER A 256 10.43 11.55 7.38
CA SER A 256 11.73 10.86 7.52
C SER A 256 12.49 11.33 8.75
N GLN A 257 12.47 12.63 9.04
CA GLN A 257 13.10 13.18 10.24
C GLN A 257 12.41 12.70 11.52
N GLN A 258 11.09 12.72 11.56
CA GLN A 258 10.31 12.21 12.70
C GLN A 258 10.59 10.73 12.97
N LEU A 259 10.67 9.92 11.92
CA LEU A 259 10.99 8.50 12.03
C LEU A 259 12.44 8.28 12.50
N ALA A 260 13.39 9.07 12.02
CA ALA A 260 14.78 9.01 12.47
C ALA A 260 14.92 9.41 13.94
N ASP A 261 14.21 10.46 14.37
CA ASP A 261 14.18 10.88 15.76
C ASP A 261 13.56 9.81 16.67
N PHE A 262 12.45 9.20 16.22
CA PHE A 262 11.82 8.10 16.93
C PHE A 262 12.73 6.86 17.01
N GLY A 263 13.36 6.46 15.91
CA GLY A 263 14.24 5.29 15.87
C GLY A 263 15.45 5.46 16.82
N ARG A 264 16.05 6.67 16.88
CA ARG A 264 17.10 6.98 17.87
C ARG A 264 16.56 6.91 19.30
N LEU A 265 15.42 7.54 19.57
CA LEU A 265 14.78 7.52 20.88
C LEU A 265 14.52 6.09 21.35
N ALA A 266 13.95 5.24 20.50
CA ALA A 266 13.66 3.84 20.83
C ALA A 266 14.95 3.04 21.07
N GLY A 267 15.98 3.25 20.24
CA GLY A 267 17.29 2.64 20.40
C GLY A 267 18.01 3.03 21.71
N ASP A 268 18.01 4.33 22.04
CA ASP A 268 18.61 4.85 23.28
C ASP A 268 17.88 4.32 24.53
N GLN A 269 16.59 4.01 24.41
CA GLN A 269 15.76 3.51 25.49
C GLN A 269 15.64 1.98 25.53
N LEU A 270 16.28 1.25 24.61
CA LEU A 270 16.18 -0.20 24.49
C LEU A 270 16.56 -0.93 25.79
N ILE A 271 17.73 -0.61 26.36
CA ILE A 271 18.23 -1.29 27.58
C ILE A 271 17.27 -1.08 28.75
N PRO A 272 16.94 0.18 29.16
CA PRO A 272 16.02 0.38 30.28
C PRO A 272 14.61 -0.18 30.03
N LEU A 273 14.16 -0.24 28.75
CA LEU A 273 12.89 -0.87 28.39
C LEU A 273 12.93 -2.38 28.69
N LEU A 274 13.95 -3.10 28.21
CA LEU A 274 14.05 -4.54 28.42
C LEU A 274 14.30 -4.91 29.89
N GLU A 275 15.08 -4.10 30.62
CA GLU A 275 15.28 -4.26 32.07
C GLU A 275 13.97 -4.09 32.84
N TYR A 276 13.08 -3.17 32.42
CA TYR A 276 11.78 -2.96 33.07
C TYR A 276 10.89 -4.20 33.04
N TYR A 277 11.00 -5.05 31.99
CA TYR A 277 10.23 -6.28 31.81
C TYR A 277 10.99 -7.53 32.24
N SER A 278 12.25 -7.40 32.69
CA SER A 278 13.07 -8.49 33.21
C SER A 278 12.91 -8.57 34.72
N GLU A 279 12.71 -9.77 35.23
CA GLU A 279 12.65 -10.08 36.65
C GLU A 279 13.65 -11.18 37.00
N SER A 280 14.05 -11.25 38.27
CA SER A 280 14.92 -12.28 38.82
C SER A 280 14.39 -12.82 40.14
N THR A 281 14.39 -14.12 40.30
CA THR A 281 14.12 -14.75 41.61
C THR A 281 15.39 -15.05 42.43
N GLY A 282 16.57 -14.62 41.92
CA GLY A 282 17.88 -14.91 42.51
C GLY A 282 18.49 -16.23 41.98
N GLU A 283 17.69 -17.16 41.50
CA GLU A 283 18.13 -18.42 40.89
C GLU A 283 17.92 -18.43 39.36
N GLU A 284 16.94 -17.63 38.87
CA GLU A 284 16.52 -17.62 37.48
C GLU A 284 16.10 -16.21 37.05
N ASN A 285 16.60 -15.76 35.90
CA ASN A 285 16.11 -14.57 35.22
C ASN A 285 14.98 -14.97 34.26
N PHE A 286 13.98 -14.08 34.10
CA PHE A 286 12.85 -14.31 33.20
C PHE A 286 12.23 -13.00 32.72
N PHE A 287 11.43 -13.07 31.66
CA PHE A 287 10.65 -11.95 31.15
C PHE A 287 9.17 -12.12 31.47
N ARG A 288 8.51 -10.97 31.69
CA ARG A 288 7.05 -10.85 31.71
C ARG A 288 6.61 -9.85 30.67
N ASP A 289 5.46 -10.11 30.07
CA ASP A 289 4.86 -9.12 29.16
C ASP A 289 4.65 -7.78 29.87
N ARG A 290 4.15 -7.82 31.10
CA ARG A 290 3.95 -6.65 31.98
C ARG A 290 4.30 -7.01 33.42
N PRO A 291 4.84 -6.04 34.21
CA PRO A 291 5.12 -6.29 35.61
C PRO A 291 3.89 -6.80 36.37
N GLY A 292 4.08 -7.83 37.18
CA GLY A 292 3.00 -8.46 37.96
C GLY A 292 2.09 -9.44 37.21
N TYR A 293 2.23 -9.59 35.89
CA TYR A 293 1.51 -10.62 35.13
C TYR A 293 2.22 -11.98 35.22
N LYS A 294 1.51 -13.05 34.81
CA LYS A 294 2.09 -14.39 34.72
C LYS A 294 3.25 -14.43 33.73
N ARG A 295 4.19 -15.34 33.93
CA ARG A 295 5.22 -15.67 32.94
C ARG A 295 4.55 -16.27 31.71
N THR A 296 5.10 -16.01 30.51
CA THR A 296 4.67 -16.61 29.26
C THR A 296 5.86 -16.89 28.37
N VAL A 297 5.79 -17.92 27.55
CA VAL A 297 6.80 -18.25 26.53
C VAL A 297 7.00 -17.07 25.59
N ARG A 298 5.91 -16.41 25.20
CA ARG A 298 5.91 -15.29 24.30
C ARG A 298 6.80 -14.12 24.77
N ALA A 299 6.80 -13.79 26.07
CA ALA A 299 7.59 -12.69 26.60
C ALA A 299 9.09 -12.82 26.35
N TYR A 300 9.62 -14.06 26.35
CA TYR A 300 11.01 -14.31 25.97
C TYR A 300 11.25 -14.07 24.47
N CYS A 301 10.33 -14.49 23.62
CA CYS A 301 10.42 -14.29 22.17
C CYS A 301 10.38 -12.80 21.83
N ASP A 302 9.39 -12.07 22.38
CA ASP A 302 9.23 -10.63 22.15
C ASP A 302 10.47 -9.85 22.63
N ALA A 303 11.06 -10.19 23.79
CA ALA A 303 12.29 -9.56 24.28
C ALA A 303 13.49 -9.82 23.35
N VAL A 304 13.64 -11.04 22.85
CA VAL A 304 14.69 -11.40 21.88
C VAL A 304 14.51 -10.64 20.57
N GLU A 305 13.29 -10.58 20.04
CA GLU A 305 13.00 -9.94 18.77
C GLU A 305 13.16 -8.41 18.86
N ILE A 306 12.66 -7.77 19.93
CA ILE A 306 12.88 -6.32 20.18
C ILE A 306 14.37 -6.00 20.24
N ALA A 307 15.17 -6.76 21.03
CA ALA A 307 16.61 -6.53 21.12
C ALA A 307 17.29 -6.68 19.75
N ALA A 308 16.93 -7.73 19.02
CA ALA A 308 17.52 -8.04 17.71
C ALA A 308 17.16 -7.03 16.63
N MET A 309 16.02 -6.34 16.70
CA MET A 309 15.66 -5.23 15.79
C MET A 309 16.75 -4.15 15.82
N PHE A 310 17.36 -3.91 16.97
CA PHE A 310 18.43 -2.92 17.19
C PHE A 310 19.84 -3.54 17.20
N GLY A 311 19.99 -4.80 16.74
CA GLY A 311 21.27 -5.48 16.65
C GLY A 311 21.88 -5.91 17.98
N SER A 312 21.08 -6.07 19.03
CA SER A 312 21.48 -6.36 20.41
C SER A 312 20.91 -7.70 20.91
N LEU A 313 21.28 -8.05 22.13
CA LEU A 313 20.64 -9.09 22.94
C LEU A 313 19.99 -8.45 24.16
N PRO A 314 18.96 -9.07 24.76
CA PRO A 314 18.41 -8.62 26.02
C PRO A 314 19.48 -8.49 27.09
N PRO A 315 19.47 -7.41 27.91
CA PRO A 315 20.48 -7.19 28.95
C PRO A 315 20.48 -8.31 29.98
N GLY A 316 21.66 -8.68 30.46
CA GLY A 316 21.83 -9.74 31.45
C GLY A 316 21.68 -11.18 30.94
N TRP A 317 21.52 -11.35 29.60
CA TRP A 317 21.38 -12.66 28.97
C TRP A 317 22.49 -12.93 27.95
N THR A 318 23.00 -14.17 27.94
CA THR A 318 23.80 -14.65 26.82
C THR A 318 22.93 -15.33 25.77
N ARG A 319 23.44 -15.40 24.54
CA ARG A 319 22.80 -16.14 23.46
C ARG A 319 22.57 -17.61 23.83
N ALA A 320 23.52 -18.25 24.53
CA ALA A 320 23.42 -19.66 24.93
C ALA A 320 22.31 -19.90 25.97
N GLU A 321 22.16 -19.01 26.94
CA GLU A 321 21.10 -19.10 27.96
C GLU A 321 19.72 -18.92 27.32
N LEU A 322 19.52 -17.91 26.48
CA LEU A 322 18.25 -17.71 25.77
C LEU A 322 17.91 -18.91 24.88
N THR A 323 18.91 -19.45 24.17
CA THR A 323 18.72 -20.63 23.33
C THR A 323 18.29 -21.83 24.17
N ALA A 324 18.95 -22.09 25.29
CA ALA A 324 18.62 -23.23 26.17
C ALA A 324 17.19 -23.08 26.74
N VAL A 325 16.81 -21.89 27.20
CA VAL A 325 15.46 -21.65 27.72
C VAL A 325 14.40 -21.89 26.64
N LEU A 326 14.57 -21.28 25.44
CA LEU A 326 13.60 -21.41 24.34
C LEU A 326 13.49 -22.84 23.82
N GLN A 327 14.62 -23.58 23.71
CA GLN A 327 14.62 -24.98 23.31
C GLN A 327 13.96 -25.87 24.36
N GLY A 328 14.10 -25.52 25.66
CA GLY A 328 13.49 -26.25 26.77
C GLY A 328 11.96 -26.24 26.81
N PHE A 329 11.31 -25.34 26.05
CA PHE A 329 9.85 -25.32 25.94
C PHE A 329 9.28 -26.36 24.96
N GLN A 330 10.12 -26.98 24.10
CA GLN A 330 9.64 -27.94 23.12
C GLN A 330 9.45 -29.33 23.70
N ASP A 331 8.26 -29.90 23.54
CA ASP A 331 8.01 -31.32 23.83
C ASP A 331 8.68 -32.22 22.78
N ALA A 332 9.49 -33.16 23.23
CA ALA A 332 10.27 -34.01 22.35
C ALA A 332 9.45 -35.04 21.56
N GLY A 333 8.27 -35.42 22.04
CA GLY A 333 7.41 -36.41 21.40
C GLY A 333 6.58 -35.81 20.24
N THR A 334 6.02 -34.64 20.45
CA THR A 334 5.13 -33.96 19.48
C THR A 334 5.85 -32.92 18.67
N GLY A 335 6.91 -32.33 19.21
CA GLY A 335 7.58 -31.15 18.64
C GLY A 335 6.81 -29.84 18.86
N LEU A 336 5.69 -29.85 19.61
CA LEU A 336 4.92 -28.67 19.97
C LEU A 336 5.52 -27.95 21.20
N LEU A 337 5.06 -26.73 21.45
CA LEU A 337 5.56 -25.89 22.55
C LEU A 337 4.40 -25.48 23.47
N PRO A 338 3.92 -26.35 24.37
CA PRO A 338 2.88 -26.00 25.33
C PRO A 338 3.35 -24.90 26.28
N ASP A 339 2.42 -24.08 26.77
CA ASP A 339 2.74 -23.08 27.79
C ASP A 339 2.89 -23.75 29.15
N PRO A 340 4.08 -23.76 29.77
CA PRO A 340 4.30 -24.44 31.05
C PRO A 340 3.51 -23.86 32.23
N TRP A 341 3.04 -22.64 32.07
CA TRP A 341 2.32 -21.89 33.11
C TRP A 341 0.81 -21.79 32.86
N SER A 342 0.30 -22.45 31.83
CA SER A 342 -1.14 -22.54 31.53
C SER A 342 -1.66 -23.94 31.77
N PRO A 343 -2.90 -24.12 32.20
CA PRO A 343 -3.48 -25.46 32.31
C PRO A 343 -3.50 -26.14 30.94
N PRO A 344 -3.29 -27.48 30.86
CA PRO A 344 -3.39 -28.20 29.60
C PRO A 344 -4.79 -28.02 28.99
N GLY A 345 -4.84 -27.97 27.66
CA GLY A 345 -6.09 -27.93 26.92
C GLY A 345 -6.91 -29.21 27.10
N PRO A 346 -8.18 -29.25 26.61
CA PRO A 346 -9.02 -30.45 26.69
C PRO A 346 -8.37 -31.65 26.00
N GLU A 347 -8.40 -32.81 26.65
CA GLU A 347 -7.72 -34.04 26.18
C GLU A 347 -8.35 -34.70 24.95
N ASP A 348 -9.57 -34.26 24.54
CA ASP A 348 -10.42 -34.96 23.57
C ASP A 348 -10.25 -34.53 22.10
N LEU A 349 -9.35 -33.60 21.79
CA LEU A 349 -9.15 -33.10 20.42
C LEU A 349 -7.74 -33.45 19.91
N PRO A 350 -7.51 -33.61 18.60
CA PRO A 350 -6.19 -33.80 18.04
C PRO A 350 -5.24 -32.69 18.49
N GLU A 351 -4.05 -33.05 18.96
CA GLU A 351 -3.08 -32.18 19.66
C GLU A 351 -2.77 -30.85 18.98
N LEU A 352 -2.86 -30.76 17.65
CA LEU A 352 -2.66 -29.52 16.90
C LEU A 352 -3.84 -28.53 16.98
N LEU A 353 -5.00 -28.97 17.48
CA LEU A 353 -6.23 -28.18 17.48
C LEU A 353 -6.57 -27.55 18.81
N THR A 354 -6.04 -28.12 19.89
CA THR A 354 -6.57 -27.88 21.22
C THR A 354 -6.04 -26.65 21.90
N ASP A 355 -4.81 -26.23 21.58
CA ASP A 355 -4.16 -25.13 22.30
C ASP A 355 -3.64 -24.06 21.38
N HIS A 356 -4.37 -22.96 21.31
CA HIS A 356 -3.98 -21.74 20.59
C HIS A 356 -2.59 -21.24 21.01
N LEU A 357 -2.20 -21.33 22.27
CA LEU A 357 -0.89 -20.89 22.75
C LEU A 357 0.23 -21.75 22.16
N SER A 358 0.10 -23.08 22.20
CA SER A 358 1.06 -24.01 21.60
C SER A 358 1.23 -23.77 20.09
N ARG A 359 0.12 -23.47 19.38
CA ARG A 359 0.19 -23.10 17.95
C ARG A 359 1.01 -21.84 17.72
N TYR A 360 0.74 -20.78 18.48
CA TYR A 360 1.48 -19.52 18.35
C TYR A 360 2.94 -19.67 18.78
N HIS A 361 3.23 -20.44 19.83
CA HIS A 361 4.60 -20.64 20.31
C HIS A 361 5.50 -21.32 19.28
N LEU A 362 4.96 -22.22 18.44
CA LEU A 362 5.74 -22.85 17.37
C LEU A 362 6.35 -21.81 16.44
N LEU A 363 5.55 -20.81 16.06
CA LEU A 363 6.02 -19.68 15.25
C LEU A 363 7.01 -18.80 16.04
N ALA A 364 6.59 -18.29 17.22
CA ALA A 364 7.35 -17.31 17.97
C ALA A 364 8.70 -17.84 18.45
N VAL A 365 8.73 -19.05 19.04
CA VAL A 365 9.96 -19.68 19.53
C VAL A 365 10.85 -20.09 18.35
N GLY A 366 10.27 -20.67 17.31
CA GLY A 366 11.02 -21.09 16.14
C GLY A 366 11.79 -19.91 15.52
N TYR A 367 11.12 -18.77 15.32
CA TYR A 367 11.77 -17.58 14.78
C TYR A 367 12.72 -16.88 15.78
N ALA A 368 12.40 -16.84 17.07
CA ALA A 368 13.32 -16.31 18.08
C ALA A 368 14.63 -17.12 18.15
N LEU A 369 14.54 -18.46 18.04
CA LEU A 369 15.72 -19.32 17.93
C LEU A 369 16.54 -19.03 16.67
N GLU A 370 15.89 -18.78 15.53
CA GLU A 370 16.60 -18.39 14.31
C GLU A 370 17.32 -17.04 14.45
N VAL A 371 16.69 -16.07 15.10
CA VAL A 371 17.32 -14.79 15.44
C VAL A 371 18.57 -15.01 16.31
N LEU A 372 18.53 -15.97 17.20
CA LEU A 372 19.68 -16.39 18.02
C LEU A 372 20.69 -17.25 17.25
N GLY A 373 20.46 -17.56 15.97
CA GLY A 373 21.31 -18.44 15.16
C GLY A 373 21.21 -19.92 15.54
N SER A 374 20.08 -20.33 16.08
CA SER A 374 19.76 -21.69 16.52
C SER A 374 18.50 -22.23 15.86
N ALA A 375 17.99 -23.38 16.26
CA ALA A 375 16.79 -24.00 15.74
C ALA A 375 16.05 -24.79 16.81
N LEU A 376 14.83 -25.21 16.51
CA LEU A 376 14.07 -26.17 17.31
C LEU A 376 14.86 -27.49 17.43
N PRO A 377 14.93 -28.11 18.61
CA PRO A 377 15.70 -29.37 18.83
C PRO A 377 14.98 -30.61 18.27
N HIS A 378 13.67 -30.60 18.12
CA HIS A 378 12.87 -31.75 17.69
C HIS A 378 11.96 -31.41 16.50
N PRO A 379 11.72 -32.37 15.57
CA PRO A 379 10.78 -32.15 14.47
C PRO A 379 9.35 -32.06 14.98
N VAL A 380 8.53 -31.29 14.26
CA VAL A 380 7.09 -31.15 14.52
C VAL A 380 6.36 -32.35 13.90
N THR A 381 6.12 -33.38 14.74
CA THR A 381 5.65 -34.69 14.28
C THR A 381 4.27 -34.63 13.64
N VAL A 382 3.38 -33.78 14.13
CA VAL A 382 2.03 -33.62 13.57
C VAL A 382 2.10 -33.08 12.14
N ALA A 383 2.97 -32.10 11.88
CA ALA A 383 3.17 -31.59 10.52
C ALA A 383 3.82 -32.65 9.62
N GLU A 384 4.74 -33.46 10.14
CA GLU A 384 5.42 -34.52 9.39
C GLU A 384 4.46 -35.65 9.02
N ASN A 385 3.61 -36.07 9.94
CA ASN A 385 2.79 -37.27 9.82
C ASN A 385 1.41 -37.03 9.18
N MET A 386 1.01 -35.77 8.95
CA MET A 386 -0.28 -35.44 8.33
C MET A 386 -0.36 -35.96 6.88
N GLU A 387 -1.14 -36.98 6.63
CA GLU A 387 -1.35 -37.53 5.28
C GLU A 387 -2.22 -36.60 4.43
N THR A 388 -1.94 -36.49 3.14
CA THR A 388 -2.71 -35.66 2.20
C THR A 388 -4.20 -36.00 2.20
N ALA A 389 -4.54 -37.28 2.34
CA ALA A 389 -5.92 -37.76 2.39
C ALA A 389 -6.69 -37.24 3.61
N ALA A 390 -5.99 -36.94 4.71
CA ALA A 390 -6.55 -36.36 5.93
C ALA A 390 -6.53 -34.84 5.91
N LEU A 391 -5.54 -34.24 5.26
CA LEU A 391 -5.34 -32.78 5.25
C LEU A 391 -6.51 -32.03 4.63
N TYR A 392 -6.99 -32.42 3.45
CA TYR A 392 -8.03 -31.68 2.73
C TYR A 392 -9.40 -31.69 3.45
N PRO A 393 -9.92 -32.85 3.90
CA PRO A 393 -11.11 -32.84 4.77
C PRO A 393 -10.95 -31.94 5.99
N TYR A 394 -9.78 -32.02 6.63
CA TYR A 394 -9.49 -31.23 7.80
C TYR A 394 -9.50 -29.71 7.52
N LEU A 395 -8.86 -29.27 6.43
CA LEU A 395 -8.86 -27.86 6.02
C LEU A 395 -10.26 -27.35 5.65
N ASN A 396 -11.12 -28.22 5.10
CA ASN A 396 -12.51 -27.87 4.79
C ASN A 396 -13.38 -27.72 6.06
N ASP A 397 -13.08 -28.47 7.11
CA ASP A 397 -13.82 -28.44 8.38
C ASP A 397 -13.38 -27.29 9.31
N LEU A 398 -12.33 -26.53 8.95
CA LEU A 398 -11.95 -25.34 9.70
C LEU A 398 -13.07 -24.28 9.66
N PRO A 399 -13.21 -23.44 10.70
CA PRO A 399 -14.36 -22.56 10.89
C PRO A 399 -14.30 -21.30 10.00
N TRP A 400 -14.32 -21.48 8.68
CA TRP A 400 -14.18 -20.39 7.69
C TRP A 400 -15.37 -19.43 7.65
N GLU A 401 -16.54 -19.84 8.12
CA GLU A 401 -17.78 -19.05 8.04
C GLU A 401 -17.92 -18.03 9.16
N ASP A 402 -17.46 -18.37 10.37
CA ASP A 402 -17.67 -17.59 11.58
C ASP A 402 -16.38 -17.23 12.35
N ASN A 403 -15.33 -18.06 12.23
CA ASN A 403 -14.04 -17.85 12.88
C ASN A 403 -12.88 -18.10 11.91
N ALA A 404 -12.82 -17.35 10.82
CA ALA A 404 -11.76 -17.48 9.85
C ALA A 404 -10.36 -17.18 10.44
N TRP A 405 -10.28 -16.41 11.52
CA TRP A 405 -9.07 -16.22 12.30
C TRP A 405 -8.54 -17.56 12.85
N GLY A 406 -9.42 -18.38 13.43
CA GLY A 406 -9.05 -19.72 13.94
C GLY A 406 -8.56 -20.66 12.82
N GLY A 407 -9.19 -20.60 11.64
CA GLY A 407 -8.71 -21.32 10.46
C GLY A 407 -7.33 -20.87 10.02
N GLY A 408 -7.10 -19.56 9.98
CA GLY A 408 -5.78 -18.97 9.68
C GLY A 408 -4.70 -19.34 10.70
N ASP A 409 -5.05 -19.35 11.98
CA ASP A 409 -4.16 -19.73 13.10
C ASP A 409 -3.71 -21.20 13.02
N TRP A 410 -4.62 -22.09 12.63
CA TRP A 410 -4.25 -23.50 12.41
C TRP A 410 -3.26 -23.66 11.25
N ILE A 411 -3.52 -22.98 10.12
CA ILE A 411 -2.64 -23.03 8.95
C ILE A 411 -1.28 -22.41 9.27
N ASP A 412 -1.25 -21.34 10.04
CA ASP A 412 -0.02 -20.69 10.53
C ASP A 412 0.87 -21.70 11.27
N CYS A 413 0.30 -22.47 12.21
CA CYS A 413 1.01 -23.50 12.94
C CYS A 413 1.48 -24.64 12.04
N TYR A 414 0.58 -25.20 11.23
CA TYR A 414 0.90 -26.36 10.38
C TYR A 414 2.00 -26.03 9.36
N ALA A 415 1.88 -24.88 8.67
CA ALA A 415 2.88 -24.45 7.69
C ALA A 415 4.22 -24.12 8.33
N THR A 416 4.23 -23.54 9.53
CA THR A 416 5.46 -23.28 10.29
C THR A 416 6.13 -24.58 10.72
N GLY A 417 5.35 -25.58 11.11
CA GLY A 417 5.88 -26.95 11.40
C GLY A 417 6.54 -27.59 10.19
N LEU A 418 5.89 -27.52 9.01
CA LEU A 418 6.48 -27.99 7.74
C LEU A 418 7.78 -27.24 7.42
N TYR A 419 7.78 -25.91 7.61
CA TYR A 419 8.95 -25.08 7.38
C TYR A 419 10.15 -25.49 8.24
N HIS A 420 9.97 -25.64 9.56
CA HIS A 420 11.05 -26.06 10.45
C HIS A 420 11.53 -27.48 10.14
N ASN A 421 10.63 -28.41 9.82
CA ASN A 421 10.99 -29.77 9.44
C ASN A 421 11.82 -29.80 8.15
N LEU A 422 11.44 -29.02 7.14
CA LEU A 422 12.20 -28.88 5.89
C LEU A 422 13.58 -28.28 6.12
N LYS A 423 13.64 -27.16 6.84
CA LYS A 423 14.87 -26.37 7.01
C LYS A 423 15.89 -27.04 7.92
N THR A 424 15.41 -27.58 9.05
CA THR A 424 16.26 -28.04 10.14
C THR A 424 16.52 -29.55 10.09
N PHE A 425 15.50 -30.34 9.77
CA PHE A 425 15.54 -31.80 9.85
C PHE A 425 15.61 -32.50 8.49
N GLY A 426 15.65 -31.73 7.40
CA GLY A 426 15.75 -32.27 6.05
C GLY A 426 14.55 -33.11 5.63
N SER A 427 13.36 -32.81 6.17
CA SER A 427 12.13 -33.47 5.77
C SER A 427 11.94 -33.41 4.25
N ARG A 428 11.32 -34.44 3.69
CA ARG A 428 10.91 -34.49 2.28
C ARG A 428 9.45 -34.07 2.09
N LYS A 429 8.71 -33.83 3.17
CA LYS A 429 7.34 -33.41 3.13
C LYS A 429 7.25 -31.95 2.75
N ARG A 430 6.79 -31.73 1.51
CA ARG A 430 6.65 -30.38 0.94
C ARG A 430 5.26 -29.82 1.23
N PRO A 431 5.11 -28.49 1.29
CA PRO A 431 3.82 -27.84 1.51
C PRO A 431 2.95 -27.79 0.25
N ASP A 432 3.27 -28.53 -0.81
CA ASP A 432 2.60 -28.46 -2.13
C ASP A 432 1.09 -28.74 -2.01
N ASP A 433 0.70 -29.73 -1.18
CA ASP A 433 -0.72 -30.06 -0.96
C ASP A 433 -1.46 -28.92 -0.25
N LEU A 434 -0.83 -28.31 0.76
CA LEU A 434 -1.38 -27.13 1.43
C LEU A 434 -1.59 -25.98 0.43
N PHE A 435 -0.59 -25.65 -0.37
CA PHE A 435 -0.71 -24.58 -1.38
C PHE A 435 -1.72 -24.91 -2.47
N GLY A 436 -1.87 -26.18 -2.85
CA GLY A 436 -2.91 -26.64 -3.76
C GLY A 436 -4.30 -26.35 -3.23
N TRP A 437 -4.56 -26.66 -1.96
CA TRP A 437 -5.83 -26.35 -1.30
C TRP A 437 -6.02 -24.82 -1.18
N LEU A 438 -5.02 -24.10 -0.71
CA LEU A 438 -5.08 -22.64 -0.54
C LEU A 438 -5.41 -21.94 -1.87
N ALA A 439 -4.75 -22.31 -2.96
CA ALA A 439 -4.97 -21.68 -4.27
C ALA A 439 -6.38 -21.93 -4.81
N THR A 440 -6.98 -23.10 -4.52
CA THR A 440 -8.31 -23.48 -4.99
C THR A 440 -9.45 -22.97 -4.11
N HIS A 441 -9.18 -22.64 -2.85
CA HIS A 441 -10.18 -22.18 -1.87
C HIS A 441 -10.10 -20.68 -1.56
N CYS A 442 -9.11 -19.96 -2.12
CA CYS A 442 -9.08 -18.52 -2.04
C CYS A 442 -10.26 -17.94 -2.84
N ARG A 443 -11.05 -17.09 -2.20
CA ARG A 443 -12.24 -16.48 -2.81
C ARG A 443 -11.86 -15.44 -3.86
N ARG A 444 -12.41 -15.56 -5.06
CA ARG A 444 -12.12 -14.64 -6.17
C ARG A 444 -12.74 -13.25 -5.98
N ASP A 445 -13.81 -13.14 -5.21
CA ASP A 445 -14.52 -11.89 -4.94
C ASP A 445 -13.81 -11.01 -3.92
N SER A 446 -13.23 -11.62 -2.87
CA SER A 446 -12.55 -10.90 -1.78
C SER A 446 -11.03 -11.03 -1.79
N GLY A 447 -10.48 -12.06 -2.44
CA GLY A 447 -9.05 -12.39 -2.37
C GLY A 447 -8.62 -13.03 -1.04
N LEU A 448 -9.57 -13.36 -0.16
CA LEU A 448 -9.33 -13.91 1.18
C LEU A 448 -9.90 -15.32 1.31
N TRP A 449 -9.64 -15.97 2.44
CA TRP A 449 -10.32 -17.18 2.91
C TRP A 449 -11.31 -16.80 4.01
N GLY A 450 -12.47 -17.44 4.03
CA GLY A 450 -13.57 -17.15 4.96
C GLY A 450 -14.59 -16.14 4.44
N LEU A 451 -15.62 -15.90 5.25
CA LEU A 451 -16.76 -15.04 4.94
C LEU A 451 -16.88 -13.91 5.96
N PRO A 452 -17.34 -12.73 5.54
CA PRO A 452 -17.67 -11.67 6.50
C PRO A 452 -18.92 -12.06 7.30
N THR A 453 -18.91 -11.77 8.60
CA THR A 453 -20.08 -11.97 9.45
C THR A 453 -20.94 -10.70 9.54
N ALA A 454 -22.22 -10.87 9.90
CA ALA A 454 -23.12 -9.72 10.09
C ALA A 454 -22.67 -8.82 11.26
N GLU A 455 -22.08 -9.41 12.30
CA GLU A 455 -21.68 -8.74 13.53
C GLU A 455 -20.32 -8.03 13.40
N GLU A 456 -19.31 -8.71 12.83
CA GLU A 456 -17.93 -8.22 12.80
C GLU A 456 -17.46 -7.79 11.38
N GLY A 457 -18.29 -8.04 10.36
CA GLY A 457 -17.91 -7.72 8.98
C GLY A 457 -16.68 -8.52 8.55
N TRP A 458 -15.65 -7.83 8.05
CA TRP A 458 -14.44 -8.46 7.55
C TRP A 458 -13.37 -8.75 8.61
N LEU A 459 -13.64 -8.53 9.91
CA LEU A 459 -12.62 -8.70 10.97
C LEU A 459 -12.00 -10.11 10.94
N GLN A 460 -12.84 -11.14 11.05
CA GLN A 460 -12.37 -12.52 11.10
C GLN A 460 -11.63 -12.95 9.82
N PRO A 461 -12.15 -12.69 8.60
CA PRO A 461 -11.41 -13.02 7.39
C PRO A 461 -10.09 -12.26 7.21
N VAL A 462 -10.01 -10.97 7.58
CA VAL A 462 -8.77 -10.19 7.44
C VAL A 462 -7.72 -10.64 8.44
N ASN A 463 -8.11 -10.89 9.69
CA ASN A 463 -7.19 -11.39 10.71
C ASN A 463 -6.71 -12.82 10.38
N GLY A 464 -7.61 -13.67 9.86
CA GLY A 464 -7.28 -15.01 9.36
C GLY A 464 -6.35 -14.97 8.14
N PHE A 465 -6.57 -14.03 7.23
CA PHE A 465 -5.73 -13.81 6.05
C PHE A 465 -4.28 -13.46 6.44
N TYR A 466 -4.09 -12.54 7.40
CA TYR A 466 -2.76 -12.24 7.90
C TYR A 466 -2.07 -13.48 8.49
N ARG A 467 -2.76 -14.21 9.39
CA ARG A 467 -2.21 -15.42 10.02
C ARG A 467 -1.78 -16.44 8.98
N LEU A 468 -2.68 -16.79 8.08
CA LEU A 468 -2.45 -17.77 7.03
C LEU A 468 -1.30 -17.35 6.11
N THR A 469 -1.31 -16.12 5.61
CA THR A 469 -0.34 -15.67 4.61
C THR A 469 1.06 -15.47 5.18
N ARG A 470 1.18 -15.13 6.46
CA ARG A 470 2.46 -14.99 7.16
C ARG A 470 3.27 -16.28 7.11
N ALA A 471 2.68 -17.40 7.52
CA ALA A 471 3.36 -18.68 7.58
C ALA A 471 3.36 -19.48 6.27
N THR A 472 2.66 -19.00 5.25
CA THR A 472 2.63 -19.62 3.92
C THR A 472 3.31 -18.75 2.87
N TYR A 473 2.56 -17.86 2.24
CA TYR A 473 3.04 -17.08 1.09
C TYR A 473 4.25 -16.21 1.42
N ALA A 474 4.23 -15.50 2.55
CA ALA A 474 5.37 -14.69 2.99
C ALA A 474 6.57 -15.55 3.40
N GLN A 475 6.33 -16.61 4.18
CA GLN A 475 7.37 -17.51 4.68
C GLN A 475 8.10 -18.25 3.56
N PHE A 476 7.39 -18.70 2.53
CA PHE A 476 7.94 -19.46 1.39
C PHE A 476 8.23 -18.60 0.15
N GLY A 477 7.97 -17.29 0.19
CA GLY A 477 8.22 -16.38 -0.94
C GLY A 477 7.35 -16.64 -2.15
N LEU A 478 6.12 -17.14 -1.97
CA LEU A 478 5.19 -17.46 -3.04
C LEU A 478 4.20 -16.31 -3.30
N PRO A 479 3.72 -16.12 -4.54
CA PRO A 479 2.76 -15.08 -4.87
C PRO A 479 1.36 -15.40 -4.35
N LEU A 480 0.65 -14.38 -3.87
CA LEU A 480 -0.77 -14.46 -3.50
C LEU A 480 -1.66 -14.68 -4.72
N PRO A 481 -2.78 -15.44 -4.61
CA PRO A 481 -3.65 -15.72 -5.76
C PRO A 481 -4.33 -14.49 -6.36
N TYR A 482 -4.86 -13.58 -5.51
CA TYR A 482 -5.65 -12.41 -5.93
C TYR A 482 -5.25 -11.14 -5.17
N PRO A 483 -4.02 -10.61 -5.33
CA PRO A 483 -3.50 -9.52 -4.50
C PRO A 483 -4.33 -8.24 -4.58
N GLU A 484 -4.88 -7.89 -5.75
CA GLU A 484 -5.69 -6.68 -5.92
C GLU A 484 -7.05 -6.79 -5.21
N ARG A 485 -7.69 -7.96 -5.23
CA ARG A 485 -8.93 -8.22 -4.48
C ARG A 485 -8.69 -8.22 -2.98
N SER A 486 -7.57 -8.80 -2.55
CA SER A 486 -7.15 -8.72 -1.15
C SER A 486 -6.97 -7.27 -0.71
N ILE A 487 -6.32 -6.42 -1.52
CA ILE A 487 -6.18 -4.98 -1.25
C ILE A 487 -7.55 -4.32 -1.09
N ASP A 488 -8.50 -4.57 -2.01
CA ASP A 488 -9.84 -3.99 -1.93
C ASP A 488 -10.54 -4.34 -0.61
N THR A 489 -10.50 -5.60 -0.23
CA THR A 489 -11.17 -6.09 0.99
C THR A 489 -10.48 -5.57 2.26
N VAL A 490 -9.15 -5.62 2.32
CA VAL A 490 -8.38 -5.17 3.48
C VAL A 490 -8.51 -3.65 3.66
N LEU A 491 -8.47 -2.86 2.60
CA LEU A 491 -8.72 -1.41 2.67
C LEU A 491 -10.18 -1.08 3.05
N ALA A 492 -11.16 -1.86 2.60
CA ALA A 492 -12.54 -1.68 3.05
C ALA A 492 -12.66 -1.93 4.55
N HIS A 493 -12.01 -2.99 5.07
CA HIS A 493 -11.96 -3.29 6.51
C HIS A 493 -11.26 -2.19 7.31
N SER A 494 -10.13 -1.66 6.83
CA SER A 494 -9.37 -0.62 7.55
C SER A 494 -10.15 0.69 7.80
N ARG A 495 -11.29 0.88 7.12
CA ARG A 495 -12.20 2.01 7.32
C ARG A 495 -13.31 1.73 8.33
N ASP A 496 -13.39 0.52 8.85
CA ASP A 496 -14.42 0.15 9.83
C ASP A 496 -14.12 0.80 11.19
N ARG A 497 -14.90 1.81 11.52
CA ARG A 497 -14.72 2.60 12.75
C ARG A 497 -14.97 1.80 14.04
N ARG A 498 -15.52 0.60 13.98
CA ARG A 498 -15.61 -0.28 15.15
C ARG A 498 -14.22 -0.69 15.64
N PHE A 499 -13.24 -0.81 14.73
CA PHE A 499 -11.89 -1.34 14.99
C PHE A 499 -10.76 -0.32 14.78
N PHE A 500 -10.98 0.72 13.94
CA PHE A 500 -9.94 1.67 13.50
C PHE A 500 -10.19 3.12 13.93
N ARG A 501 -10.73 3.34 15.13
CA ARG A 501 -10.78 4.64 15.78
C ARG A 501 -9.80 4.66 16.96
N ALA A 502 -9.32 5.83 17.34
CA ALA A 502 -8.23 6.01 18.31
C ALA A 502 -8.45 5.28 19.64
N GLU A 503 -9.71 5.23 20.14
CA GLU A 503 -10.04 4.64 21.43
C GLU A 503 -9.94 3.10 21.48
N VAL A 504 -10.05 2.44 20.34
CA VAL A 504 -10.05 0.96 20.23
C VAL A 504 -8.89 0.41 19.42
N LEU A 505 -8.04 1.28 18.91
CA LEU A 505 -6.93 0.89 18.04
C LEU A 505 -5.95 -0.01 18.81
N ASN A 506 -5.76 -1.23 18.31
CA ASN A 506 -4.85 -2.21 18.89
C ASN A 506 -3.88 -2.79 17.85
N ALA A 507 -2.80 -3.39 18.34
CA ALA A 507 -1.72 -3.89 17.51
C ALA A 507 -2.17 -4.99 16.52
N CYS A 508 -3.03 -5.92 16.91
CA CYS A 508 -3.52 -6.96 16.02
C CYS A 508 -4.27 -6.37 14.82
N ASN A 509 -5.27 -5.53 15.07
CA ASN A 509 -6.10 -4.99 13.98
C ASN A 509 -5.27 -4.22 12.95
N VAL A 510 -4.26 -3.45 13.40
CA VAL A 510 -3.40 -2.69 12.47
C VAL A 510 -2.39 -3.59 11.76
N LEU A 511 -1.80 -4.56 12.46
CA LEU A 511 -0.87 -5.52 11.86
C LEU A 511 -1.55 -6.37 10.80
N ASP A 512 -2.78 -6.82 11.09
CA ASP A 512 -3.58 -7.66 10.21
C ASP A 512 -4.09 -6.91 8.96
N VAL A 513 -3.91 -5.60 8.91
CA VAL A 513 -4.10 -4.76 7.72
C VAL A 513 -2.77 -4.42 7.05
N VAL A 514 -1.79 -3.91 7.79
CA VAL A 514 -0.55 -3.40 7.19
C VAL A 514 0.28 -4.49 6.53
N HIS A 515 0.43 -5.66 7.18
CA HIS A 515 1.20 -6.76 6.61
C HIS A 515 0.59 -7.35 5.32
N PRO A 516 -0.72 -7.64 5.25
CA PRO A 516 -1.37 -8.02 3.99
C PRO A 516 -1.21 -6.99 2.87
N LEU A 517 -1.41 -5.71 3.15
CA LEU A 517 -1.22 -4.65 2.15
C LEU A 517 0.24 -4.60 1.65
N TRP A 518 1.20 -4.69 2.57
CA TRP A 518 2.61 -4.74 2.26
C TRP A 518 2.98 -5.97 1.40
N LEU A 519 2.45 -7.14 1.74
CA LEU A 519 2.69 -8.38 1.00
C LEU A 519 2.08 -8.33 -0.41
N CYS A 520 0.87 -7.81 -0.55
CA CYS A 520 0.21 -7.61 -1.84
C CYS A 520 0.99 -6.65 -2.74
N LEU A 521 1.50 -5.54 -2.19
CA LEU A 521 2.25 -4.54 -2.96
C LEU A 521 3.63 -5.01 -3.43
N LYS A 522 4.09 -6.19 -3.03
CA LYS A 522 5.25 -6.86 -3.67
C LYS A 522 4.92 -7.40 -5.07
N GLN A 523 3.65 -7.49 -5.44
CA GLN A 523 3.18 -8.11 -6.68
C GLN A 523 2.43 -7.14 -7.60
N THR A 524 1.92 -6.02 -7.08
CA THR A 524 1.10 -5.06 -7.83
C THR A 524 1.28 -3.66 -7.28
N ASP A 525 1.06 -2.66 -8.14
CA ASP A 525 0.98 -1.25 -7.73
C ASP A 525 -0.46 -0.77 -7.52
N TYR A 526 -1.42 -1.70 -7.54
CA TYR A 526 -2.84 -1.40 -7.41
C TYR A 526 -3.13 -0.65 -6.10
N ARG A 527 -3.81 0.49 -6.20
CA ARG A 527 -4.15 1.40 -5.10
C ARG A 527 -2.97 1.81 -4.19
N ARG A 528 -1.74 1.74 -4.68
CA ARG A 528 -0.53 2.08 -3.91
C ARG A 528 -0.59 3.48 -3.28
N GLY A 529 -1.10 4.47 -4.00
CA GLY A 529 -1.25 5.84 -3.48
C GLY A 529 -2.19 5.93 -2.28
N GLU A 530 -3.31 5.20 -2.31
CA GLU A 530 -4.27 5.15 -1.21
C GLU A 530 -3.71 4.40 0.00
N ILE A 531 -3.06 3.27 -0.23
CA ILE A 531 -2.37 2.50 0.83
C ILE A 531 -1.32 3.38 1.50
N ARG A 532 -0.55 4.13 0.71
CA ARG A 532 0.45 5.07 1.22
C ARG A 532 -0.18 6.16 2.09
N SER A 533 -1.24 6.81 1.63
CA SER A 533 -1.94 7.85 2.41
C SER A 533 -2.52 7.28 3.72
N TRP A 534 -3.06 6.06 3.68
CA TRP A 534 -3.51 5.37 4.90
C TRP A 534 -2.33 5.12 5.86
N ALA A 535 -1.20 4.65 5.34
CA ALA A 535 0.00 4.37 6.13
C ALA A 535 0.61 5.65 6.76
N GLU A 536 0.67 6.76 6.03
CA GLU A 536 1.14 8.07 6.53
C GLU A 536 0.29 8.56 7.69
N ASN A 537 -1.04 8.48 7.57
CA ASN A 537 -1.96 8.84 8.65
C ASN A 537 -1.76 7.95 9.88
N MET A 538 -1.64 6.64 9.68
CA MET A 538 -1.43 5.69 10.77
C MET A 538 -0.09 5.90 11.47
N LEU A 539 1.00 6.14 10.74
CA LEU A 539 2.31 6.51 11.31
C LEU A 539 2.20 7.73 12.23
N SER A 540 1.56 8.80 11.74
CA SER A 540 1.39 10.04 12.49
C SER A 540 0.60 9.85 13.78
N GLU A 541 -0.34 8.90 13.80
CA GLU A 541 -1.10 8.57 15.01
C GLU A 541 -0.30 7.70 15.97
N VAL A 542 0.30 6.61 15.52
CA VAL A 542 0.97 5.61 16.37
C VAL A 542 2.16 6.20 17.11
N LEU A 543 2.97 7.04 16.45
CA LEU A 543 4.16 7.65 17.06
C LEU A 543 3.88 8.44 18.34
N LYS A 544 2.63 8.93 18.54
CA LYS A 544 2.22 9.70 19.72
C LYS A 544 2.11 8.88 21.02
N PHE A 545 2.08 7.54 20.89
CA PHE A 545 1.77 6.64 21.99
C PHE A 545 2.98 5.93 22.58
N TRP A 546 4.20 6.25 22.14
CA TRP A 546 5.40 5.73 22.78
C TRP A 546 5.51 6.23 24.22
N VAL A 547 5.60 5.29 25.14
CA VAL A 547 5.83 5.58 26.56
C VAL A 547 7.34 5.43 26.86
N PRO A 548 8.04 6.49 27.29
CA PRO A 548 9.48 6.44 27.52
C PRO A 548 9.90 5.28 28.43
N GLN A 549 10.89 4.50 27.98
CA GLN A 549 11.46 3.33 28.68
C GLN A 549 10.45 2.19 28.95
N ARG A 550 9.24 2.26 28.37
CA ARG A 550 8.21 1.22 28.51
C ARG A 550 7.63 0.75 27.18
N GLY A 551 7.89 1.45 26.07
CA GLY A 551 7.42 1.08 24.75
C GLY A 551 5.93 1.39 24.53
N PHE A 552 5.21 0.44 23.91
CA PHE A 552 3.81 0.60 23.57
C PHE A 552 2.90 -0.34 24.38
N ALA A 553 1.69 0.13 24.64
CA ALA A 553 0.59 -0.75 25.03
C ALA A 553 0.05 -1.51 23.81
N PHE A 554 -0.48 -2.71 24.01
CA PHE A 554 -1.13 -3.47 22.94
C PHE A 554 -2.30 -2.70 22.33
N GLN A 555 -3.17 -2.12 23.16
CA GLN A 555 -4.19 -1.14 22.76
C GLN A 555 -3.68 0.27 23.08
N LEU A 556 -3.51 1.12 22.06
CA LEU A 556 -2.81 2.41 22.21
C LEU A 556 -3.43 3.35 23.25
N SER A 557 -4.75 3.35 23.39
CA SER A 557 -5.44 4.18 24.40
C SER A 557 -5.15 3.79 25.85
N GLN A 558 -4.61 2.57 26.09
CA GLN A 558 -4.31 2.03 27.42
C GLN A 558 -2.82 2.17 27.76
N GLN A 559 -2.28 3.38 27.69
CA GLN A 559 -0.85 3.65 27.87
C GLN A 559 -0.24 3.16 29.20
N GLN A 560 -1.07 2.93 30.24
CA GLN A 560 -0.65 2.32 31.50
C GLN A 560 -0.31 0.83 31.35
N ASP A 561 -0.83 0.17 30.32
CA ASP A 561 -0.70 -1.27 30.06
C ASP A 561 0.36 -1.57 29.00
N THR A 562 1.48 -0.80 29.00
CA THR A 562 2.61 -1.11 28.11
C THR A 562 3.15 -2.51 28.39
N GLY A 563 3.62 -3.18 27.32
CA GLY A 563 4.13 -4.56 27.41
C GLY A 563 5.10 -4.92 26.29
N LEU A 564 5.82 -6.03 26.45
CA LEU A 564 6.72 -6.54 25.41
C LEU A 564 5.96 -6.88 24.14
N GLN A 565 4.82 -7.55 24.26
CA GLN A 565 3.96 -7.91 23.11
C GLN A 565 3.51 -6.67 22.34
N GLY A 566 2.99 -5.65 23.03
CA GLY A 566 2.57 -4.41 22.39
C GLY A 566 3.74 -3.71 21.72
N THR A 567 4.89 -3.66 22.39
CA THR A 567 6.10 -2.99 21.88
C THR A 567 6.66 -3.67 20.64
N GLU A 568 6.81 -5.00 20.65
CA GLU A 568 7.31 -5.77 19.51
C GLU A 568 6.42 -5.54 18.28
N MET A 569 5.11 -5.71 18.45
CA MET A 569 4.16 -5.57 17.35
C MET A 569 4.12 -4.14 16.79
N TRP A 570 4.10 -3.12 17.64
CA TRP A 570 4.05 -1.72 17.16
C TRP A 570 5.35 -1.26 16.51
N LEU A 571 6.51 -1.72 16.96
CA LEU A 571 7.78 -1.47 16.27
C LEU A 571 7.78 -2.09 14.86
N SER A 572 7.27 -3.31 14.74
CA SER A 572 7.10 -3.99 13.45
C SER A 572 6.08 -3.30 12.55
N ILE A 573 4.94 -2.89 13.10
CA ILE A 573 3.90 -2.12 12.39
C ILE A 573 4.47 -0.78 11.88
N LEU A 574 5.17 -0.03 12.71
CA LEU A 574 5.79 1.25 12.32
C LEU A 574 6.76 1.06 11.15
N TYR A 575 7.55 -0.02 11.19
CA TYR A 575 8.44 -0.33 10.08
C TYR A 575 7.68 -0.63 8.79
N LEU A 576 6.66 -1.50 8.83
CA LEU A 576 5.87 -1.85 7.66
C LEU A 576 5.12 -0.63 7.08
N LEU A 577 4.55 0.21 7.94
CA LEU A 577 3.92 1.48 7.53
C LEU A 577 4.92 2.41 6.85
N ALA A 578 6.12 2.56 7.44
CA ALA A 578 7.19 3.38 6.87
C ALA A 578 7.71 2.80 5.54
N ASP A 579 7.72 1.46 5.39
CA ASP A 579 8.11 0.78 4.15
C ASP A 579 7.08 1.00 3.03
N LEU A 580 5.79 0.96 3.36
CA LEU A 580 4.71 1.35 2.43
C LEU A 580 4.84 2.81 1.96
N CYS A 581 5.41 3.68 2.78
CA CYS A 581 5.70 5.08 2.45
C CYS A 581 7.05 5.28 1.74
N GLY A 582 7.90 4.25 1.67
CA GLY A 582 9.25 4.31 1.08
C GLY A 582 10.28 5.04 1.95
N VAL A 583 10.09 5.08 3.27
CA VAL A 583 10.94 5.80 4.24
C VAL A 583 11.39 4.94 5.44
N SER A 584 11.23 3.60 5.35
CA SER A 584 11.56 2.66 6.44
C SER A 584 13.03 2.73 6.89
N SER A 585 13.96 3.03 5.98
CA SER A 585 15.38 3.19 6.30
C SER A 585 15.67 4.29 7.31
N SER A 586 14.75 5.25 7.49
CA SER A 586 14.90 6.34 8.48
C SER A 586 14.76 5.86 9.92
N LEU A 587 14.09 4.73 10.16
CA LEU A 587 13.89 4.20 11.51
C LEU A 587 15.16 3.68 12.19
N GLY A 588 16.19 3.30 11.41
CA GLY A 588 17.46 2.79 11.95
C GLY A 588 17.38 1.41 12.61
N TYR A 589 16.24 0.74 12.56
CA TYR A 589 16.05 -0.65 12.98
C TYR A 589 15.29 -1.45 11.91
N THR A 590 15.28 -2.77 12.03
CA THR A 590 14.58 -3.66 11.08
C THR A 590 13.89 -4.79 11.85
N PRO A 591 12.61 -5.09 11.59
CA PRO A 591 11.89 -6.21 12.19
C PRO A 591 12.64 -7.53 12.02
N LYS A 592 12.59 -8.34 13.04
CA LYS A 592 13.21 -9.67 13.10
C LYS A 592 12.16 -10.70 13.54
N GLY A 593 12.52 -11.95 13.46
CA GLY A 593 11.66 -13.02 13.95
C GLY A 593 10.36 -13.16 13.19
N VAL A 594 9.24 -13.08 13.89
CA VAL A 594 7.89 -13.30 13.36
C VAL A 594 7.53 -12.31 12.24
N HIS A 595 8.02 -11.09 12.32
CA HIS A 595 7.71 -10.00 11.38
C HIS A 595 8.84 -9.71 10.38
N ARG A 596 9.67 -10.71 10.11
CA ARG A 596 10.76 -10.60 9.11
C ARG A 596 10.25 -10.20 7.74
N LEU A 597 11.08 -9.48 6.99
CA LEU A 597 10.70 -8.90 5.69
C LEU A 597 10.95 -9.84 4.51
N ASP A 598 11.94 -10.71 4.65
CA ASP A 598 12.36 -11.64 3.61
C ASP A 598 11.77 -13.02 3.82
N PRO A 599 11.50 -13.78 2.76
CA PRO A 599 11.07 -15.18 2.89
C PRO A 599 12.04 -15.99 3.75
N ALA A 600 11.49 -16.78 4.66
CA ALA A 600 12.28 -17.61 5.55
C ALA A 600 12.93 -18.79 4.81
N PHE A 601 12.31 -19.25 3.72
CA PHE A 601 12.71 -20.41 2.97
C PHE A 601 12.24 -20.33 1.52
N SER A 602 13.14 -20.62 0.58
CA SER A 602 12.77 -20.77 -0.82
C SER A 602 12.66 -22.25 -1.14
N LEU A 603 11.50 -22.70 -1.57
CA LEU A 603 11.29 -24.09 -1.99
C LEU A 603 12.22 -24.41 -3.17
N PRO A 604 13.08 -25.43 -3.08
CA PRO A 604 13.88 -25.85 -4.22
C PRO A 604 12.97 -26.34 -5.36
N PRO A 605 13.35 -26.19 -6.64
CA PRO A 605 12.63 -26.79 -7.74
C PRO A 605 12.53 -28.31 -7.54
N ARG A 606 11.45 -28.91 -8.07
CA ARG A 606 11.24 -30.38 -8.03
C ARG A 606 12.29 -31.11 -8.83
#